data_62dd88798468d2e63d9beaac6422f28b
#
_entry.id   62dd88798468d2e63d9beaac6422f28b
#
_cell.length_a   1.000
_cell.length_b   1.000
_cell.length_c   1.000
_cell.angle_alpha   90.00
_cell.angle_beta   90.00
_cell.angle_gamma   90.00
#
_symmetry.space_group_name_H-M   'P 1'
#
loop_
_entity.id
_entity.type
_entity.pdbx_description
1 polymer ?
#
loop_
_entity_poly.entity_id
_entity_poly.type
_entity_poly.pdbx_seq_one_letter_code
_entity_poly.pdbx_strand_id
1 'polypeptide(L)'
;KKLKNSSKKFTFFYPGNINQKTGGYIYENNILKFSKKNKFPIKFIELTSNYPNPNIQDIKNLNKLTSNIKSDNILIFDGLVLEGLDKSTDIFDNFKIIALIHHPLYLEFKGKKSEFFFKRAVKIYKKINYFIVTSLSTKKLLSKTFHINSNKISIVEPGIEKFKIYKKTLSTKVKILSCGSIIERKKYDYLIKEVQNIENIQLHLVGDVSRESKYTSKIKKIISKNNLKSKVILHGKISQVKLEKLYSNCDFYISTSEYEGFGMALANAALSKLPIISYKTETIQKTIGKDGVLYFDNHNKDTLKNLIINNCFDNKKYKILKKNIKNKKYLTNDQSAKLFMKAIHNA
;
A
#
# COMPACT_ATOMS: atom_id res chain seq x y z
N LYS A 1 -4.80 -30.02 -4.17
CA LYS A 1 -6.08 -30.68 -4.45
C LYS A 1 -7.14 -30.45 -3.36
N LYS A 2 -6.81 -30.49 -2.06
CA LYS A 2 -7.77 -30.31 -0.94
C LYS A 2 -8.50 -28.93 -0.92
N LEU A 3 -7.90 -27.85 -1.42
CA LEU A 3 -8.50 -26.51 -1.40
C LEU A 3 -9.61 -26.30 -2.47
N LYS A 4 -9.66 -27.12 -3.52
CA LYS A 4 -10.67 -27.03 -4.61
C LYS A 4 -12.00 -27.71 -4.26
N ASN A 5 -12.02 -28.62 -3.31
CA ASN A 5 -13.20 -29.44 -2.95
C ASN A 5 -13.92 -28.97 -1.69
N SER A 6 -13.69 -27.71 -1.26
CA SER A 6 -14.40 -27.15 -0.11
C SER A 6 -15.83 -26.79 -0.49
N SER A 7 -16.78 -27.20 0.34
CA SER A 7 -18.18 -26.76 0.25
C SER A 7 -18.37 -25.28 0.61
N LYS A 8 -17.37 -24.64 1.25
CA LYS A 8 -17.39 -23.23 1.64
C LYS A 8 -17.43 -22.33 0.42
N LYS A 9 -18.38 -21.41 0.38
CA LYS A 9 -18.53 -20.36 -0.64
C LYS A 9 -18.09 -19.03 -0.04
N PHE A 10 -17.47 -18.20 -0.86
CA PHE A 10 -16.94 -16.90 -0.44
C PHE A 10 -17.47 -15.81 -1.34
N THR A 11 -17.81 -14.66 -0.75
CA THR A 11 -18.13 -13.45 -1.50
C THR A 11 -17.22 -12.31 -1.01
N PHE A 12 -16.45 -11.73 -1.94
CA PHE A 12 -15.49 -10.67 -1.64
C PHE A 12 -16.00 -9.33 -2.14
N PHE A 13 -16.21 -8.39 -1.23
CA PHE A 13 -16.63 -7.02 -1.50
C PHE A 13 -15.45 -6.07 -1.46
N TYR A 14 -15.28 -5.29 -2.52
CA TYR A 14 -14.22 -4.29 -2.66
C TYR A 14 -14.78 -2.98 -3.24
N PRO A 15 -14.18 -1.79 -2.96
CA PRO A 15 -14.71 -0.52 -3.40
C PRO A 15 -14.15 -0.11 -4.75
N GLY A 16 -15.00 0.33 -5.69
CA GLY A 16 -14.60 0.90 -6.97
C GLY A 16 -13.80 -0.04 -7.87
N ASN A 17 -13.23 0.50 -8.92
CA ASN A 17 -12.59 -0.30 -9.96
C ASN A 17 -11.31 -1.01 -9.46
N ILE A 18 -11.29 -2.35 -9.49
CA ILE A 18 -10.17 -3.18 -9.05
C ILE A 18 -8.88 -3.01 -9.90
N ASN A 19 -8.99 -2.40 -11.08
CA ASN A 19 -7.84 -2.15 -11.96
C ASN A 19 -7.03 -0.89 -11.57
N GLN A 20 -7.38 -0.24 -10.46
CA GLN A 20 -6.60 0.88 -9.93
C GLN A 20 -5.19 0.43 -9.57
N LYS A 21 -4.20 1.33 -9.81
CA LYS A 21 -2.78 1.03 -9.61
C LYS A 21 -2.28 1.46 -8.23
N THR A 22 -3.04 1.21 -7.17
CA THR A 22 -2.56 1.37 -5.78
C THR A 22 -2.23 0.00 -5.19
N GLY A 23 -1.41 -0.04 -4.14
CA GLY A 23 -0.93 -1.31 -3.56
C GLY A 23 -2.07 -2.27 -3.16
N GLY A 24 -3.12 -1.77 -2.50
CA GLY A 24 -4.28 -2.57 -2.11
C GLY A 24 -4.97 -3.19 -3.32
N TYR A 25 -5.35 -2.37 -4.30
CA TYR A 25 -6.03 -2.86 -5.52
C TYR A 25 -5.16 -3.81 -6.35
N ILE A 26 -3.84 -3.58 -6.44
CA ILE A 26 -2.93 -4.52 -7.11
C ILE A 26 -2.97 -5.88 -6.42
N TYR A 27 -2.91 -5.88 -5.08
CA TYR A 27 -2.98 -7.11 -4.27
C TYR A 27 -4.31 -7.85 -4.50
N GLU A 28 -5.44 -7.17 -4.40
CA GLU A 28 -6.77 -7.76 -4.59
C GLU A 28 -7.01 -8.25 -6.02
N ASN A 29 -6.56 -7.49 -7.03
CA ASN A 29 -6.64 -7.91 -8.42
C ASN A 29 -5.84 -9.18 -8.70
N ASN A 30 -4.68 -9.36 -8.04
CA ASN A 30 -3.90 -10.58 -8.14
C ASN A 30 -4.64 -11.78 -7.53
N ILE A 31 -5.32 -11.59 -6.39
CA ILE A 31 -6.17 -12.60 -5.76
C ILE A 31 -7.33 -12.97 -6.71
N LEU A 32 -8.01 -11.98 -7.30
CA LEU A 32 -9.10 -12.19 -8.25
C LEU A 32 -8.63 -12.98 -9.47
N LYS A 33 -7.53 -12.58 -10.09
CA LYS A 33 -6.95 -13.27 -11.27
C LYS A 33 -6.59 -14.71 -10.94
N PHE A 34 -5.94 -14.94 -9.80
CA PHE A 34 -5.58 -16.28 -9.33
C PHE A 34 -6.81 -17.13 -9.07
N SER A 35 -7.85 -16.57 -8.42
CA SER A 35 -9.11 -17.24 -8.15
C SER A 35 -9.78 -17.69 -9.45
N LYS A 36 -9.94 -16.79 -10.44
CA LYS A 36 -10.52 -17.11 -11.74
C LYS A 36 -9.73 -18.21 -12.48
N LYS A 37 -8.40 -18.05 -12.58
CA LYS A 37 -7.51 -19.01 -13.23
C LYS A 37 -7.61 -20.42 -12.64
N ASN A 38 -7.75 -20.49 -11.31
CA ASN A 38 -7.77 -21.77 -10.60
C ASN A 38 -9.19 -22.25 -10.22
N LYS A 39 -10.24 -21.55 -10.67
CA LYS A 39 -11.64 -21.89 -10.41
C LYS A 39 -11.97 -22.03 -8.90
N PHE A 40 -11.43 -21.13 -8.06
CA PHE A 40 -11.79 -21.08 -6.65
C PHE A 40 -13.20 -20.50 -6.46
N PRO A 41 -14.01 -20.99 -5.48
CA PRO A 41 -15.39 -20.59 -5.28
C PRO A 41 -15.50 -19.24 -4.56
N ILE A 42 -14.88 -18.19 -5.12
CA ILE A 42 -14.98 -16.80 -4.63
C ILE A 42 -15.72 -15.96 -5.66
N LYS A 43 -16.84 -15.36 -5.26
CA LYS A 43 -17.53 -14.32 -6.03
C LYS A 43 -16.98 -12.96 -5.63
N PHE A 44 -16.52 -12.16 -6.59
CA PHE A 44 -16.06 -10.78 -6.36
C PHE A 44 -17.16 -9.81 -6.73
N ILE A 45 -17.46 -8.88 -5.82
CA ILE A 45 -18.51 -7.86 -5.99
C ILE A 45 -17.87 -6.48 -5.82
N GLU A 46 -17.93 -5.69 -6.90
CA GLU A 46 -17.55 -4.30 -6.90
C GLU A 46 -18.64 -3.45 -6.25
N LEU A 47 -18.25 -2.64 -5.28
CA LEU A 47 -19.10 -1.61 -4.68
C LEU A 47 -18.72 -0.24 -5.24
N THR A 48 -19.48 0.78 -4.88
CA THR A 48 -19.18 2.16 -5.31
C THR A 48 -17.82 2.64 -4.78
N SER A 49 -17.21 3.60 -5.47
CA SER A 49 -15.97 4.25 -5.02
C SER A 49 -16.18 5.23 -3.86
N ASN A 50 -17.42 5.37 -3.33
CA ASN A 50 -17.69 6.25 -2.21
C ASN A 50 -17.13 5.74 -0.89
N TYR A 51 -16.86 4.43 -0.76
CA TYR A 51 -16.21 3.89 0.43
C TYR A 51 -14.78 4.46 0.59
N PRO A 52 -14.41 4.85 1.79
CA PRO A 52 -15.00 4.54 3.11
C PRO A 52 -16.07 5.55 3.62
N ASN A 53 -16.64 6.37 2.78
CA ASN A 53 -17.69 7.32 3.13
C ASN A 53 -18.97 7.05 2.32
N PRO A 54 -19.61 5.87 2.50
CA PRO A 54 -20.80 5.50 1.75
C PRO A 54 -21.95 6.43 2.11
N ASN A 55 -22.79 6.72 1.12
CA ASN A 55 -24.08 7.37 1.35
C ASN A 55 -25.18 6.33 1.66
N ILE A 56 -26.38 6.80 1.95
CA ILE A 56 -27.52 5.93 2.30
C ILE A 56 -27.84 4.94 1.18
N GLN A 57 -27.71 5.35 -0.10
CA GLN A 57 -27.98 4.48 -1.23
C GLN A 57 -26.92 3.38 -1.36
N ASP A 58 -25.66 3.68 -1.06
CA ASP A 58 -24.58 2.68 -1.06
C ASP A 58 -24.84 1.57 -0.02
N ILE A 59 -25.30 1.96 1.18
CA ILE A 59 -25.67 1.02 2.24
C ILE A 59 -26.90 0.19 1.85
N LYS A 60 -27.94 0.81 1.29
CA LYS A 60 -29.12 0.08 0.78
C LYS A 60 -28.74 -0.93 -0.29
N ASN A 61 -27.84 -0.56 -1.22
CA ASN A 61 -27.36 -1.45 -2.26
C ASN A 61 -26.55 -2.63 -1.66
N LEU A 62 -25.69 -2.38 -0.69
CA LEU A 62 -24.96 -3.44 -0.01
C LEU A 62 -25.91 -4.41 0.70
N ASN A 63 -26.89 -3.91 1.45
CA ASN A 63 -27.90 -4.74 2.12
C ASN A 63 -28.70 -5.58 1.11
N LYS A 64 -29.13 -5.00 -0.04
CA LYS A 64 -29.78 -5.74 -1.12
C LYS A 64 -28.89 -6.82 -1.73
N LEU A 65 -27.60 -6.55 -1.90
CA LEU A 65 -26.65 -7.53 -2.42
C LEU A 65 -26.46 -8.69 -1.44
N THR A 66 -26.36 -8.41 -0.14
CA THR A 66 -26.17 -9.41 0.90
C THR A 66 -27.41 -10.23 1.19
N SER A 67 -28.62 -9.65 1.10
CA SER A 67 -29.89 -10.40 1.29
C SER A 67 -30.09 -11.51 0.25
N ASN A 68 -29.45 -11.40 -0.92
CA ASN A 68 -29.47 -12.44 -1.96
C ASN A 68 -28.37 -13.51 -1.80
N ILE A 69 -27.58 -13.44 -0.74
CA ILE A 69 -26.49 -14.39 -0.45
C ILE A 69 -27.00 -15.39 0.61
N LYS A 70 -26.76 -16.66 0.38
CA LYS A 70 -27.12 -17.70 1.36
C LYS A 70 -26.27 -17.54 2.62
N SER A 71 -26.84 -17.81 3.78
CA SER A 71 -26.21 -17.64 5.11
C SER A 71 -24.98 -18.54 5.34
N ASP A 72 -24.82 -19.62 4.56
CA ASP A 72 -23.64 -20.48 4.57
C ASP A 72 -22.41 -19.85 3.88
N ASN A 73 -22.58 -18.72 3.18
CA ASN A 73 -21.49 -17.98 2.59
C ASN A 73 -20.66 -17.25 3.64
N ILE A 74 -19.35 -17.20 3.41
CA ILE A 74 -18.42 -16.36 4.19
C ILE A 74 -18.20 -15.07 3.40
N LEU A 75 -18.44 -13.93 4.03
CA LEU A 75 -18.23 -12.64 3.41
C LEU A 75 -16.81 -12.15 3.72
N ILE A 76 -16.14 -11.66 2.69
CA ILE A 76 -14.81 -11.06 2.80
C ILE A 76 -14.98 -9.58 2.42
N PHE A 77 -14.49 -8.69 3.27
CA PHE A 77 -14.53 -7.25 3.01
C PHE A 77 -13.13 -6.65 2.95
N ASP A 78 -12.88 -5.85 1.93
CA ASP A 78 -11.77 -4.89 1.95
C ASP A 78 -11.94 -3.91 3.12
N GLY A 79 -10.83 -3.50 3.73
CA GLY A 79 -10.83 -2.61 4.89
C GLY A 79 -11.50 -1.26 4.65
N LEU A 80 -11.43 -0.70 3.43
CA LEU A 80 -12.11 0.55 3.09
C LEU A 80 -13.64 0.37 3.13
N VAL A 81 -14.15 -0.77 2.64
CA VAL A 81 -15.59 -1.07 2.73
C VAL A 81 -15.98 -1.25 4.18
N LEU A 82 -15.26 -2.12 4.88
CA LEU A 82 -15.58 -2.50 6.26
C LEU A 82 -15.58 -1.28 7.21
N GLU A 83 -14.51 -0.48 7.19
CA GLU A 83 -14.39 0.72 8.04
C GLU A 83 -15.28 1.89 7.57
N GLY A 84 -15.90 1.76 6.39
CA GLY A 84 -16.96 2.64 5.91
C GLY A 84 -18.34 2.31 6.48
N LEU A 85 -18.57 1.09 7.01
CA LEU A 85 -19.84 0.67 7.56
C LEU A 85 -20.05 1.27 8.97
N ASP A 86 -21.31 1.44 9.32
CA ASP A 86 -21.73 1.73 10.69
C ASP A 86 -22.43 0.53 11.34
N LYS A 87 -22.95 0.71 12.54
CA LYS A 87 -23.58 -0.36 13.31
C LYS A 87 -24.91 -0.85 12.74
N SER A 88 -25.50 -0.16 11.78
CA SER A 88 -26.87 -0.37 11.30
C SER A 88 -27.00 -1.46 10.24
N THR A 89 -25.92 -2.20 9.96
CA THR A 89 -25.95 -3.28 8.99
C THR A 89 -26.08 -4.63 9.68
N ASP A 90 -27.18 -5.36 9.41
CA ASP A 90 -27.46 -6.72 9.93
C ASP A 90 -26.50 -7.79 9.37
N ILE A 91 -25.58 -7.37 8.49
CA ILE A 91 -24.58 -8.23 7.86
C ILE A 91 -23.72 -8.95 8.91
N PHE A 92 -23.38 -8.24 10.00
CA PHE A 92 -22.51 -8.76 11.05
C PHE A 92 -23.15 -9.88 11.89
N ASP A 93 -24.46 -9.93 11.94
CA ASP A 93 -25.21 -10.90 12.76
C ASP A 93 -25.61 -12.13 11.93
N ASN A 94 -25.68 -11.98 10.59
CA ASN A 94 -26.15 -13.02 9.67
C ASN A 94 -25.06 -13.80 8.97
N PHE A 95 -23.81 -13.31 8.98
CA PHE A 95 -22.71 -13.92 8.22
C PHE A 95 -21.44 -14.03 9.02
N LYS A 96 -20.64 -15.04 8.70
CA LYS A 96 -19.24 -15.09 9.08
C LYS A 96 -18.45 -14.11 8.22
N ILE A 97 -17.70 -13.21 8.87
CA ILE A 97 -17.00 -12.11 8.19
C ILE A 97 -15.50 -12.23 8.34
N ILE A 98 -14.79 -12.12 7.22
CA ILE A 98 -13.34 -11.98 7.12
C ILE A 98 -13.00 -10.56 6.67
N ALA A 99 -12.14 -9.87 7.40
CA ALA A 99 -11.62 -8.56 7.03
C ALA A 99 -10.25 -8.67 6.37
N LEU A 100 -10.08 -8.09 5.19
CA LEU A 100 -8.77 -7.87 4.58
C LEU A 100 -8.31 -6.45 4.94
N ILE A 101 -7.36 -6.34 5.87
CA ILE A 101 -6.86 -5.05 6.36
C ILE A 101 -5.44 -4.82 5.83
N HIS A 102 -5.31 -3.97 4.83
CA HIS A 102 -4.01 -3.50 4.34
C HIS A 102 -3.31 -2.66 5.42
N HIS A 103 -4.06 -1.78 6.04
CA HIS A 103 -3.76 -1.04 7.27
C HIS A 103 -5.07 -0.39 7.77
N PRO A 104 -5.21 -0.16 9.07
CA PRO A 104 -6.38 0.56 9.60
C PRO A 104 -6.45 1.98 9.05
N LEU A 105 -7.64 2.38 8.62
CA LEU A 105 -7.86 3.62 7.87
C LEU A 105 -7.54 4.89 8.67
N TYR A 106 -7.71 4.85 10.01
CA TYR A 106 -7.39 5.99 10.86
C TYR A 106 -5.94 6.47 10.74
N LEU A 107 -5.01 5.58 10.33
CA LEU A 107 -3.60 5.91 10.09
C LEU A 107 -3.36 6.73 8.80
N GLU A 108 -4.35 6.83 7.93
CA GLU A 108 -4.26 7.70 6.75
C GLU A 108 -4.55 9.17 7.07
N PHE A 109 -5.15 9.45 8.22
CA PHE A 109 -5.65 10.78 8.59
C PHE A 109 -4.99 11.32 9.86
N LYS A 110 -5.25 12.61 10.15
CA LYS A 110 -4.83 13.30 11.38
C LYS A 110 -6.04 13.97 12.06
N GLY A 111 -5.89 14.29 13.35
CA GLY A 111 -6.89 15.01 14.14
C GLY A 111 -8.26 14.32 14.16
N LYS A 112 -9.33 15.10 14.14
CA LYS A 112 -10.73 14.63 14.28
C LYS A 112 -11.09 13.51 13.29
N LYS A 113 -10.54 13.52 12.06
CA LYS A 113 -10.82 12.49 11.06
C LYS A 113 -10.17 11.15 11.43
N SER A 114 -8.94 11.17 11.96
CA SER A 114 -8.27 9.97 12.50
C SER A 114 -9.06 9.39 13.66
N GLU A 115 -9.48 10.22 14.62
CA GLU A 115 -10.31 9.79 15.74
C GLU A 115 -11.64 9.17 15.30
N PHE A 116 -12.30 9.75 14.31
CA PHE A 116 -13.56 9.25 13.78
C PHE A 116 -13.40 7.82 13.25
N PHE A 117 -12.39 7.56 12.39
CA PHE A 117 -12.15 6.22 11.85
C PHE A 117 -11.63 5.25 12.92
N PHE A 118 -10.84 5.72 13.89
CA PHE A 118 -10.43 4.91 15.02
C PHE A 118 -11.61 4.41 15.84
N LYS A 119 -12.52 5.31 16.27
CA LYS A 119 -13.73 4.94 17.00
C LYS A 119 -14.62 3.97 16.22
N ARG A 120 -14.69 4.13 14.89
CA ARG A 120 -15.43 3.23 14.00
C ARG A 120 -14.77 1.85 13.94
N ALA A 121 -13.46 1.78 13.72
CA ALA A 121 -12.70 0.53 13.72
C ALA A 121 -12.87 -0.25 15.05
N VAL A 122 -12.77 0.42 16.21
CA VAL A 122 -13.00 -0.20 17.52
C VAL A 122 -14.36 -0.91 17.62
N LYS A 123 -15.40 -0.32 17.03
CA LYS A 123 -16.77 -0.89 17.07
C LYS A 123 -16.91 -2.07 16.10
N ILE A 124 -16.40 -1.91 14.86
CA ILE A 124 -16.60 -2.87 13.78
C ILE A 124 -15.71 -4.10 13.99
N TYR A 125 -14.46 -3.92 14.38
CA TYR A 125 -13.51 -5.03 14.51
C TYR A 125 -13.92 -6.07 15.56
N LYS A 126 -14.71 -5.67 16.57
CA LYS A 126 -15.29 -6.60 17.56
C LYS A 126 -16.28 -7.61 16.95
N LYS A 127 -16.89 -7.28 15.81
CA LYS A 127 -17.86 -8.11 15.11
C LYS A 127 -17.23 -9.02 14.05
N ILE A 128 -15.92 -8.90 13.82
CA ILE A 128 -15.22 -9.64 12.76
C ILE A 128 -14.75 -10.99 13.31
N ASN A 129 -15.00 -12.04 12.54
CA ASN A 129 -14.64 -13.40 12.90
C ASN A 129 -13.16 -13.68 12.65
N TYR A 130 -12.59 -13.13 11.55
CA TYR A 130 -11.22 -13.39 11.14
C TYR A 130 -10.62 -12.25 10.37
N PHE A 131 -9.31 -12.05 10.50
CA PHE A 131 -8.57 -10.97 9.83
C PHE A 131 -7.46 -11.54 8.96
N ILE A 132 -7.30 -10.97 7.78
CA ILE A 132 -6.13 -11.14 6.93
C ILE A 132 -5.44 -9.78 6.84
N VAL A 133 -4.16 -9.76 7.17
CA VAL A 133 -3.36 -8.53 7.16
C VAL A 133 -2.13 -8.69 6.29
N THR A 134 -1.59 -7.59 5.79
CA THR A 134 -0.47 -7.60 4.82
C THR A 134 0.90 -7.59 5.47
N SER A 135 1.00 -7.42 6.81
CA SER A 135 2.28 -7.39 7.51
C SER A 135 2.17 -7.80 8.98
N LEU A 136 3.31 -8.22 9.54
CA LEU A 136 3.41 -8.50 10.98
C LEU A 136 3.16 -7.24 11.82
N SER A 137 3.55 -6.07 11.34
CA SER A 137 3.30 -4.80 12.04
C SER A 137 1.81 -4.51 12.15
N THR A 138 1.05 -4.74 11.06
CA THR A 138 -0.42 -4.61 11.10
C THR A 138 -1.04 -5.64 12.04
N LYS A 139 -0.56 -6.91 12.03
CA LYS A 139 -1.01 -7.93 13.00
C LYS A 139 -0.79 -7.47 14.43
N LYS A 140 0.42 -7.01 14.77
CA LYS A 140 0.74 -6.50 16.10
C LYS A 140 -0.13 -5.30 16.49
N LEU A 141 -0.37 -4.39 15.54
CA LEU A 141 -1.23 -3.24 15.75
C LEU A 141 -2.66 -3.67 16.10
N LEU A 142 -3.26 -4.59 15.33
CA LEU A 142 -4.61 -5.08 15.59
C LEU A 142 -4.70 -5.77 16.97
N SER A 143 -3.72 -6.61 17.31
CA SER A 143 -3.71 -7.30 18.60
C SER A 143 -3.51 -6.36 19.78
N LYS A 144 -2.61 -5.37 19.67
CA LYS A 144 -2.29 -4.46 20.80
C LYS A 144 -3.32 -3.35 20.95
N THR A 145 -3.75 -2.73 19.86
CA THR A 145 -4.62 -1.53 19.90
C THR A 145 -6.09 -1.89 19.98
N PHE A 146 -6.50 -2.95 19.28
CA PHE A 146 -7.91 -3.36 19.21
C PHE A 146 -8.20 -4.62 20.02
N HIS A 147 -7.20 -5.17 20.74
CA HIS A 147 -7.29 -6.36 21.57
C HIS A 147 -7.82 -7.60 20.82
N ILE A 148 -7.50 -7.71 19.51
CA ILE A 148 -7.92 -8.85 18.70
C ILE A 148 -6.98 -10.01 18.98
N ASN A 149 -7.59 -11.17 19.26
CA ASN A 149 -6.83 -12.40 19.48
C ASN A 149 -5.96 -12.73 18.25
N SER A 150 -4.66 -12.90 18.48
CA SER A 150 -3.67 -13.19 17.44
C SER A 150 -3.97 -14.42 16.59
N ASN A 151 -4.71 -15.40 17.14
CA ASN A 151 -5.14 -16.61 16.43
C ASN A 151 -6.22 -16.31 15.37
N LYS A 152 -6.91 -15.20 15.49
CA LYS A 152 -7.87 -14.72 14.49
C LYS A 152 -7.23 -13.89 13.38
N ILE A 153 -5.90 -13.75 13.34
CA ILE A 153 -5.21 -12.88 12.38
C ILE A 153 -4.17 -13.67 11.60
N SER A 154 -4.39 -13.87 10.31
CA SER A 154 -3.38 -14.38 9.37
C SER A 154 -2.62 -13.25 8.70
N ILE A 155 -1.31 -13.47 8.53
CA ILE A 155 -0.48 -12.58 7.71
C ILE A 155 -0.39 -13.19 6.31
N VAL A 156 -0.81 -12.42 5.30
CA VAL A 156 -0.65 -12.76 3.89
C VAL A 156 -0.01 -11.57 3.19
N GLU A 157 1.30 -11.59 3.09
CA GLU A 157 2.06 -10.52 2.43
C GLU A 157 1.71 -10.44 0.94
N PRO A 158 1.66 -9.22 0.34
CA PRO A 158 1.45 -9.07 -1.09
C PRO A 158 2.59 -9.70 -1.89
N GLY A 159 2.24 -10.24 -3.06
CA GLY A 159 3.24 -10.67 -4.04
C GLY A 159 3.96 -9.48 -4.65
N ILE A 160 5.26 -9.64 -4.88
CA ILE A 160 6.10 -8.64 -5.53
C ILE A 160 6.75 -9.28 -6.75
N GLU A 161 6.35 -8.82 -7.92
CA GLU A 161 6.95 -9.27 -9.18
C GLU A 161 8.18 -8.44 -9.53
N LYS A 162 9.21 -9.13 -10.02
CA LYS A 162 10.43 -8.48 -10.47
C LYS A 162 10.15 -7.66 -11.73
N PHE A 163 10.53 -6.39 -11.72
CA PHE A 163 10.43 -5.51 -12.86
C PHE A 163 11.44 -5.87 -13.94
N LYS A 164 11.07 -5.63 -15.20
CA LYS A 164 12.02 -5.67 -16.32
C LYS A 164 13.05 -4.54 -16.14
N ILE A 165 14.31 -4.90 -16.29
CA ILE A 165 15.41 -3.94 -16.20
C ILE A 165 15.74 -3.43 -17.60
N TYR A 166 15.80 -2.12 -17.73
CA TYR A 166 16.16 -1.41 -18.96
C TYR A 166 17.56 -0.81 -18.83
N LYS A 167 18.22 -0.60 -19.97
CA LYS A 167 19.52 0.09 -20.01
C LYS A 167 19.35 1.50 -19.45
N LYS A 168 20.20 1.86 -18.49
CA LYS A 168 20.19 3.18 -17.86
C LYS A 168 20.66 4.23 -18.84
N THR A 169 19.93 5.35 -18.92
CA THR A 169 20.32 6.51 -19.72
C THR A 169 21.27 7.38 -18.91
N LEU A 170 22.41 7.76 -19.50
CA LEU A 170 23.35 8.68 -18.87
C LEU A 170 22.67 10.02 -18.56
N SER A 171 23.01 10.59 -17.44
CA SER A 171 22.48 11.87 -16.97
C SER A 171 23.53 12.60 -16.12
N THR A 172 23.62 13.90 -16.27
CA THR A 172 24.42 14.77 -15.41
C THR A 172 23.74 15.03 -14.06
N LYS A 173 22.42 14.76 -13.98
CA LYS A 173 21.63 14.94 -12.75
C LYS A 173 21.42 13.61 -12.05
N VAL A 174 21.49 13.63 -10.73
CA VAL A 174 21.05 12.51 -9.88
C VAL A 174 19.53 12.42 -9.94
N LYS A 175 19.01 11.28 -10.39
CA LYS A 175 17.57 11.02 -10.52
C LYS A 175 17.04 10.27 -9.32
N ILE A 176 16.07 10.85 -8.66
CA ILE A 176 15.38 10.29 -7.48
C ILE A 176 13.97 9.88 -7.87
N LEU A 177 13.58 8.68 -7.49
CA LEU A 177 12.23 8.16 -7.67
C LEU A 177 11.49 8.09 -6.34
N SER A 178 10.23 8.49 -6.33
CA SER A 178 9.28 8.18 -5.24
C SER A 178 7.92 7.81 -5.80
N CYS A 179 7.36 6.68 -5.36
CA CYS A 179 6.12 6.12 -5.91
C CYS A 179 5.04 5.92 -4.84
N GLY A 180 3.84 6.32 -5.17
CA GLY A 180 2.63 6.17 -4.38
C GLY A 180 1.61 7.26 -4.70
N SER A 181 0.34 7.06 -4.36
CA SER A 181 -0.68 8.10 -4.53
C SER A 181 -0.23 9.41 -3.89
N ILE A 182 -0.58 10.54 -4.51
CA ILE A 182 -0.21 11.87 -4.00
C ILE A 182 -1.18 12.23 -2.87
N ILE A 183 -0.83 11.78 -1.68
CA ILE A 183 -1.62 11.91 -0.44
C ILE A 183 -0.76 12.41 0.71
N GLU A 184 -1.38 13.03 1.71
CA GLU A 184 -0.67 13.69 2.82
C GLU A 184 0.26 12.75 3.60
N ARG A 185 -0.16 11.51 3.82
CA ARG A 185 0.62 10.47 4.51
C ARG A 185 1.99 10.18 3.86
N LYS A 186 2.12 10.40 2.55
CA LYS A 186 3.36 10.18 1.80
C LYS A 186 4.37 11.32 1.93
N LYS A 187 3.96 12.48 2.47
CA LYS A 187 4.84 13.62 2.77
C LYS A 187 5.68 14.10 1.58
N TYR A 188 5.08 14.17 0.40
CA TYR A 188 5.80 14.67 -0.79
C TYR A 188 6.16 16.15 -0.68
N ASP A 189 5.39 16.96 0.03
CA ASP A 189 5.73 18.35 0.34
C ASP A 189 7.02 18.46 1.15
N TYR A 190 7.23 17.58 2.13
CA TYR A 190 8.49 17.48 2.87
C TYR A 190 9.65 17.06 1.94
N LEU A 191 9.46 16.01 1.12
CA LEU A 191 10.49 15.55 0.19
C LEU A 191 10.90 16.67 -0.79
N ILE A 192 9.94 17.41 -1.36
CA ILE A 192 10.21 18.54 -2.26
C ILE A 192 11.01 19.62 -1.54
N LYS A 193 10.63 19.98 -0.31
CA LYS A 193 11.35 20.96 0.52
C LYS A 193 12.81 20.56 0.74
N GLU A 194 13.09 19.29 1.01
CA GLU A 194 14.44 18.80 1.25
C GLU A 194 15.33 18.82 -0.01
N VAL A 195 14.75 18.62 -1.20
CA VAL A 195 15.52 18.59 -2.45
C VAL A 195 15.55 19.93 -3.21
N GLN A 196 14.68 20.88 -2.89
CA GLN A 196 14.49 22.10 -3.71
C GLN A 196 15.78 22.91 -3.93
N ASN A 197 16.64 23.00 -2.92
CA ASN A 197 17.86 23.79 -2.93
C ASN A 197 19.12 22.94 -3.23
N ILE A 198 18.98 21.67 -3.59
CA ILE A 198 20.11 20.81 -3.96
C ILE A 198 20.25 20.86 -5.47
N GLU A 199 21.41 21.26 -5.97
CA GLU A 199 21.70 21.31 -7.40
C GLU A 199 21.83 19.91 -8.00
N ASN A 200 21.75 19.82 -9.32
CA ASN A 200 21.96 18.58 -10.08
C ASN A 200 21.10 17.39 -9.63
N ILE A 201 19.90 17.66 -9.13
CA ILE A 201 18.88 16.66 -8.76
C ILE A 201 17.67 16.77 -9.69
N GLN A 202 17.05 15.61 -9.99
CA GLN A 202 15.75 15.49 -10.60
C GLN A 202 14.89 14.50 -9.81
N LEU A 203 13.76 14.97 -9.27
CA LEU A 203 12.82 14.18 -8.48
C LEU A 203 11.63 13.75 -9.34
N HIS A 204 11.43 12.45 -9.47
CA HIS A 204 10.30 11.84 -10.17
C HIS A 204 9.25 11.35 -9.16
N LEU A 205 8.07 11.98 -9.14
CA LEU A 205 6.92 11.58 -8.33
C LEU A 205 5.92 10.84 -9.20
N VAL A 206 5.62 9.59 -8.85
CA VAL A 206 4.71 8.72 -9.62
C VAL A 206 3.57 8.24 -8.73
N GLY A 207 2.34 8.45 -9.17
CA GLY A 207 1.16 7.93 -8.49
C GLY A 207 -0.11 8.70 -8.78
N ASP A 208 -1.20 8.23 -8.21
CA ASP A 208 -2.52 8.81 -8.40
C ASP A 208 -2.59 10.23 -7.80
N VAL A 209 -2.95 11.20 -8.64
CA VAL A 209 -3.10 12.61 -8.27
C VAL A 209 -4.54 12.99 -7.91
N SER A 210 -5.49 12.06 -8.10
CA SER A 210 -6.93 12.33 -7.90
C SER A 210 -7.44 11.95 -6.50
N ARG A 211 -6.71 11.09 -5.78
CA ARG A 211 -7.17 10.51 -4.51
C ARG A 211 -7.33 11.56 -3.39
N GLU A 212 -6.44 12.55 -3.33
CA GLU A 212 -6.53 13.70 -2.43
C GLU A 212 -6.28 14.99 -3.22
N SER A 213 -7.31 15.52 -3.84
CA SER A 213 -7.22 16.68 -4.74
C SER A 213 -6.65 17.93 -4.06
N LYS A 214 -7.00 18.18 -2.81
CA LYS A 214 -6.47 19.31 -2.01
C LYS A 214 -4.96 19.19 -1.80
N TYR A 215 -4.47 18.00 -1.42
CA TYR A 215 -3.04 17.77 -1.24
C TYR A 215 -2.28 17.83 -2.58
N THR A 216 -2.84 17.23 -3.63
CA THR A 216 -2.29 17.34 -4.99
C THR A 216 -2.18 18.80 -5.44
N SER A 217 -3.20 19.61 -5.19
CA SER A 217 -3.17 21.05 -5.51
C SER A 217 -2.08 21.79 -4.71
N LYS A 218 -1.89 21.45 -3.43
CA LYS A 218 -0.78 21.96 -2.60
C LYS A 218 0.57 21.62 -3.24
N ILE A 219 0.79 20.36 -3.64
CA ILE A 219 2.04 19.93 -4.29
C ILE A 219 2.30 20.69 -5.59
N LYS A 220 1.29 20.81 -6.46
CA LYS A 220 1.41 21.57 -7.72
C LYS A 220 1.75 23.03 -7.44
N LYS A 221 1.13 23.65 -6.43
CA LYS A 221 1.39 25.02 -6.02
C LYS A 221 2.84 25.21 -5.50
N ILE A 222 3.35 24.27 -4.72
CA ILE A 222 4.75 24.28 -4.25
C ILE A 222 5.70 24.24 -5.45
N ILE A 223 5.48 23.33 -6.40
CA ILE A 223 6.31 23.18 -7.61
C ILE A 223 6.30 24.47 -8.45
N SER A 224 5.13 25.07 -8.69
CA SER A 224 5.01 26.27 -9.50
C SER A 224 5.58 27.52 -8.81
N LYS A 225 5.23 27.75 -7.53
CA LYS A 225 5.65 28.94 -6.77
C LYS A 225 7.18 29.02 -6.60
N ASN A 226 7.85 27.88 -6.48
CA ASN A 226 9.31 27.81 -6.29
C ASN A 226 10.08 27.51 -7.58
N ASN A 227 9.45 27.65 -8.77
CA ASN A 227 10.06 27.39 -10.08
C ASN A 227 10.73 26.02 -10.23
N LEU A 228 10.13 24.98 -9.62
CA LEU A 228 10.72 23.64 -9.56
C LEU A 228 10.30 22.70 -10.70
N LYS A 229 9.62 23.18 -11.76
CA LYS A 229 9.08 22.33 -12.84
C LYS A 229 10.14 21.48 -13.56
N SER A 230 11.37 21.99 -13.71
CA SER A 230 12.49 21.26 -14.31
C SER A 230 13.18 20.28 -13.34
N LYS A 231 12.98 20.46 -12.04
CA LYS A 231 13.57 19.64 -10.95
C LYS A 231 12.61 18.57 -10.43
N VAL A 232 11.33 18.88 -10.29
CA VAL A 232 10.30 17.98 -9.76
C VAL A 232 9.29 17.64 -10.84
N ILE A 233 9.29 16.38 -11.26
CA ILE A 233 8.41 15.87 -12.32
C ILE A 233 7.30 15.05 -11.69
N LEU A 234 6.08 15.59 -11.73
CA LEU A 234 4.87 14.90 -11.28
C LEU A 234 4.24 14.11 -12.43
N HIS A 235 4.46 12.81 -12.47
CA HIS A 235 4.03 11.95 -13.59
C HIS A 235 2.55 11.57 -13.57
N GLY A 236 1.89 11.61 -12.42
CA GLY A 236 0.56 11.01 -12.29
C GLY A 236 0.61 9.48 -12.42
N LYS A 237 -0.50 8.88 -12.87
CA LYS A 237 -0.58 7.45 -13.21
C LYS A 237 0.14 7.19 -14.52
N ILE A 238 1.01 6.19 -14.55
CA ILE A 238 1.77 5.80 -15.74
C ILE A 238 1.60 4.32 -16.07
N SER A 239 2.00 3.92 -17.27
CA SER A 239 2.01 2.51 -17.68
C SER A 239 3.07 1.73 -16.91
N GLN A 240 2.91 0.40 -16.83
CA GLN A 240 3.88 -0.49 -16.19
C GLN A 240 5.28 -0.35 -16.81
N VAL A 241 5.36 -0.33 -18.14
CA VAL A 241 6.63 -0.15 -18.87
C VAL A 241 7.33 1.17 -18.51
N LYS A 242 6.58 2.27 -18.40
CA LYS A 242 7.14 3.57 -18.00
C LYS A 242 7.62 3.55 -16.55
N LEU A 243 6.92 2.87 -15.67
CA LEU A 243 7.30 2.69 -14.28
C LEU A 243 8.61 1.89 -14.17
N GLU A 244 8.72 0.75 -14.85
CA GLU A 244 9.93 -0.09 -14.89
C GLU A 244 11.14 0.67 -15.44
N LYS A 245 10.94 1.48 -16.50
CA LYS A 245 11.98 2.36 -17.02
C LYS A 245 12.45 3.37 -15.98
N LEU A 246 11.54 3.94 -15.17
CA LEU A 246 11.94 4.86 -14.09
C LEU A 246 12.73 4.15 -13.00
N TYR A 247 12.32 2.96 -12.56
CA TYR A 247 13.10 2.16 -11.60
C TYR A 247 14.49 1.79 -12.14
N SER A 248 14.61 1.59 -13.46
CA SER A 248 15.91 1.29 -14.11
C SER A 248 16.81 2.53 -14.29
N ASN A 249 16.21 3.71 -14.51
CA ASN A 249 16.92 4.93 -14.87
C ASN A 249 17.24 5.84 -13.67
N CYS A 250 16.52 5.72 -12.56
CA CYS A 250 16.81 6.52 -11.37
C CYS A 250 18.02 5.99 -10.61
N ASP A 251 18.61 6.83 -9.79
CA ASP A 251 19.79 6.54 -8.98
C ASP A 251 19.41 6.11 -7.58
N PHE A 252 18.38 6.73 -7.00
CA PHE A 252 17.88 6.47 -5.66
C PHE A 252 16.36 6.37 -5.65
N TYR A 253 15.85 5.58 -4.73
CA TYR A 253 14.46 5.60 -4.33
C TYR A 253 14.34 6.28 -2.97
N ILE A 254 13.45 7.27 -2.83
CA ILE A 254 13.20 7.93 -1.54
C ILE A 254 11.75 7.75 -1.12
N SER A 255 11.54 7.35 0.14
CA SER A 255 10.23 7.28 0.77
C SER A 255 10.18 8.11 2.05
N THR A 256 9.29 9.09 2.05
CA THR A 256 9.00 9.94 3.22
C THR A 256 7.72 9.53 3.95
N SER A 257 7.19 8.36 3.62
CA SER A 257 5.93 7.84 4.18
C SER A 257 6.08 7.50 5.65
N GLU A 258 5.29 8.15 6.51
CA GLU A 258 5.27 7.89 7.97
C GLU A 258 4.65 6.54 8.31
N TYR A 259 3.87 5.97 7.41
CA TYR A 259 3.24 4.66 7.58
C TYR A 259 3.12 3.91 6.23
N GLU A 260 3.37 2.62 6.27
CA GLU A 260 3.15 1.67 5.16
C GLU A 260 2.52 0.38 5.70
N GLY A 261 1.52 -0.15 5.00
CA GLY A 261 0.95 -1.46 5.31
C GLY A 261 1.92 -2.60 5.01
N PHE A 262 2.66 -2.50 3.90
CA PHE A 262 3.74 -3.41 3.51
C PHE A 262 4.93 -2.66 2.87
N GLY A 263 4.68 -1.74 1.94
CA GLY A 263 5.72 -1.01 1.23
C GLY A 263 6.10 -1.66 -0.12
N MET A 264 5.11 -2.03 -0.94
CA MET A 264 5.33 -2.68 -2.24
C MET A 264 6.28 -1.90 -3.16
N ALA A 265 6.16 -0.57 -3.21
CA ALA A 265 7.04 0.26 -4.03
C ALA A 265 8.50 0.23 -3.56
N LEU A 266 8.73 0.16 -2.25
CA LEU A 266 10.06 -0.02 -1.65
C LEU A 266 10.61 -1.42 -1.94
N ALA A 267 9.77 -2.46 -1.87
CA ALA A 267 10.15 -3.83 -2.25
C ALA A 267 10.58 -3.90 -3.73
N ASN A 268 9.85 -3.23 -4.63
CA ASN A 268 10.25 -3.10 -6.04
C ASN A 268 11.58 -2.35 -6.20
N ALA A 269 11.85 -1.31 -5.41
CA ALA A 269 13.13 -0.60 -5.43
C ALA A 269 14.28 -1.53 -5.01
N ALA A 270 14.10 -2.30 -3.95
CA ALA A 270 15.08 -3.28 -3.50
C ALA A 270 15.34 -4.38 -4.55
N LEU A 271 14.30 -4.94 -5.17
CA LEU A 271 14.43 -5.91 -6.26
C LEU A 271 15.11 -5.33 -7.51
N SER A 272 14.92 -4.04 -7.77
CA SER A 272 15.56 -3.31 -8.87
C SER A 272 17.00 -2.88 -8.53
N LYS A 273 17.51 -3.23 -7.33
CA LYS A 273 18.84 -2.81 -6.85
C LYS A 273 19.02 -1.29 -6.84
N LEU A 274 17.95 -0.57 -6.58
CA LEU A 274 17.96 0.88 -6.46
C LEU A 274 18.22 1.25 -4.99
N PRO A 275 19.33 1.95 -4.66
CA PRO A 275 19.60 2.40 -3.30
C PRO A 275 18.43 3.18 -2.71
N ILE A 276 18.14 2.94 -1.44
CA ILE A 276 16.91 3.45 -0.80
C ILE A 276 17.27 4.37 0.35
N ILE A 277 16.62 5.53 0.39
CA ILE A 277 16.55 6.40 1.57
C ILE A 277 15.08 6.38 2.05
N SER A 278 14.83 6.03 3.29
CA SER A 278 13.46 5.87 3.77
C SER A 278 13.25 6.35 5.19
N TYR A 279 12.06 6.92 5.42
CA TYR A 279 11.58 7.10 6.79
C TYR A 279 11.54 5.74 7.50
N LYS A 280 12.06 5.71 8.73
CA LYS A 280 12.24 4.48 9.50
C LYS A 280 10.93 4.05 10.13
N THR A 281 10.41 2.90 9.71
CA THR A 281 9.28 2.22 10.37
C THR A 281 9.57 0.74 10.52
N GLU A 282 8.95 0.07 11.51
CA GLU A 282 9.11 -1.38 11.69
C GLU A 282 8.69 -2.15 10.44
N THR A 283 7.59 -1.75 9.81
CA THR A 283 7.09 -2.37 8.57
C THR A 283 8.14 -2.27 7.45
N ILE A 284 8.67 -1.07 7.19
CA ILE A 284 9.62 -0.86 6.10
C ILE A 284 10.92 -1.65 6.37
N GLN A 285 11.45 -1.61 7.61
CA GLN A 285 12.65 -2.37 7.97
C GLN A 285 12.45 -3.88 7.80
N LYS A 286 11.26 -4.41 8.07
CA LYS A 286 10.94 -5.82 7.81
C LYS A 286 10.79 -6.11 6.32
N THR A 287 10.20 -5.19 5.56
CA THR A 287 9.97 -5.39 4.12
C THR A 287 11.26 -5.34 3.31
N ILE A 288 12.14 -4.37 3.54
CA ILE A 288 13.35 -4.17 2.71
C ILE A 288 14.66 -4.45 3.42
N GLY A 289 14.66 -4.62 4.75
CA GLY A 289 15.88 -4.87 5.53
C GLY A 289 16.66 -3.60 5.85
N LYS A 290 17.92 -3.78 6.24
CA LYS A 290 18.83 -2.67 6.60
C LYS A 290 19.98 -2.50 5.60
N ASP A 291 20.29 -3.52 4.85
CA ASP A 291 21.47 -3.55 3.97
C ASP A 291 21.20 -2.76 2.68
N GLY A 292 22.03 -1.77 2.43
CA GLY A 292 21.87 -0.87 1.26
C GLY A 292 20.73 0.16 1.40
N VAL A 293 20.22 0.35 2.62
CA VAL A 293 19.14 1.30 2.94
C VAL A 293 19.63 2.31 3.96
N LEU A 294 19.41 3.58 3.69
CA LEU A 294 19.63 4.67 4.63
C LEU A 294 18.28 5.05 5.26
N TYR A 295 18.24 5.02 6.60
CA TYR A 295 17.03 5.37 7.34
C TYR A 295 17.16 6.74 8.01
N PHE A 296 16.09 7.51 7.97
CA PHE A 296 15.94 8.72 8.79
C PHE A 296 14.66 8.65 9.61
N ASP A 297 14.62 9.38 10.70
CA ASP A 297 13.46 9.58 11.55
C ASP A 297 13.50 10.99 12.16
N ASN A 298 12.48 11.32 12.94
CA ASN A 298 12.38 12.65 13.57
C ASN A 298 13.39 12.88 14.73
N HIS A 299 14.11 11.83 15.14
CA HIS A 299 15.04 11.83 16.26
C HIS A 299 16.51 11.84 15.84
N ASN A 300 16.80 11.55 14.57
CA ASN A 300 18.16 11.51 14.06
C ASN A 300 18.70 12.90 13.73
N LYS A 301 19.99 13.12 14.05
CA LYS A 301 20.75 14.33 13.65
C LYS A 301 20.86 14.46 12.13
N ASP A 302 20.87 13.33 11.42
CA ASP A 302 20.89 13.30 9.96
C ASP A 302 19.50 13.56 9.40
N THR A 303 19.29 14.78 8.93
CA THR A 303 18.11 15.14 8.18
C THR A 303 18.10 14.41 6.83
N LEU A 304 16.93 14.23 6.22
CA LEU A 304 16.82 13.68 4.87
C LEU A 304 17.73 14.43 3.88
N LYS A 305 17.82 15.75 4.00
CA LYS A 305 18.70 16.60 3.17
C LYS A 305 20.16 16.18 3.29
N ASN A 306 20.67 15.99 4.52
CA ASN A 306 22.05 15.57 4.75
C ASN A 306 22.34 14.18 4.18
N LEU A 307 21.41 13.23 4.35
CA LEU A 307 21.52 11.89 3.74
C LEU A 307 21.61 11.97 2.21
N ILE A 308 20.82 12.83 1.58
CA ILE A 308 20.85 13.04 0.13
C ILE A 308 22.22 13.63 -0.28
N ILE A 309 22.65 14.72 0.34
CA ILE A 309 23.91 15.40 -0.01
C ILE A 309 25.09 14.46 0.17
N ASN A 310 25.16 13.76 1.29
CA ASN A 310 26.32 12.95 1.66
C ASN A 310 26.43 11.61 0.90
N ASN A 311 25.36 11.16 0.23
CA ASN A 311 25.33 9.82 -0.38
C ASN A 311 24.97 9.83 -1.86
N CYS A 312 24.11 10.75 -2.32
CA CYS A 312 23.62 10.68 -3.70
C CYS A 312 24.62 11.18 -4.75
N PHE A 313 25.60 12.00 -4.35
CA PHE A 313 26.64 12.56 -5.25
C PHE A 313 27.98 11.85 -5.13
N ASP A 314 28.13 10.89 -4.20
CA ASP A 314 29.33 10.09 -4.01
C ASP A 314 29.21 8.75 -4.72
N ASN A 315 29.89 8.61 -5.86
CA ASN A 315 29.88 7.38 -6.66
C ASN A 315 30.38 6.14 -5.88
N LYS A 316 31.30 6.31 -4.92
CA LYS A 316 31.83 5.21 -4.10
C LYS A 316 30.75 4.73 -3.14
N LYS A 317 30.11 5.65 -2.42
CA LYS A 317 28.99 5.34 -1.52
C LYS A 317 27.80 4.75 -2.28
N TYR A 318 27.44 5.31 -3.44
CA TYR A 318 26.39 4.76 -4.31
C TYR A 318 26.63 3.29 -4.67
N LYS A 319 27.87 2.96 -5.13
CA LYS A 319 28.24 1.59 -5.48
C LYS A 319 28.16 0.66 -4.27
N ILE A 320 28.61 1.11 -3.09
CA ILE A 320 28.53 0.35 -1.84
C ILE A 320 27.07 0.08 -1.46
N LEU A 321 26.23 1.11 -1.44
CA LEU A 321 24.80 0.96 -1.14
C LEU A 321 24.14 -0.02 -2.11
N LYS A 322 24.36 0.14 -3.41
CA LYS A 322 23.81 -0.73 -4.45
C LYS A 322 24.23 -2.19 -4.30
N LYS A 323 25.53 -2.43 -3.98
CA LYS A 323 26.09 -3.77 -3.74
C LYS A 323 25.47 -4.41 -2.49
N ASN A 324 25.23 -3.61 -1.46
CA ASN A 324 24.74 -4.10 -0.17
C ASN A 324 23.24 -4.43 -0.16
N ILE A 325 22.46 -3.97 -1.15
CA ILE A 325 21.05 -4.35 -1.25
C ILE A 325 20.97 -5.86 -1.45
N LYS A 326 20.59 -6.58 -0.40
CA LYS A 326 20.41 -8.04 -0.44
C LYS A 326 19.24 -8.43 -1.34
N ASN A 327 19.36 -9.60 -1.98
CA ASN A 327 18.24 -10.21 -2.70
C ASN A 327 17.27 -10.80 -1.69
N LYS A 328 16.35 -9.98 -1.16
CA LYS A 328 15.27 -10.49 -0.35
C LYS A 328 14.31 -11.28 -1.24
N LYS A 329 13.94 -12.48 -0.80
CA LYS A 329 12.89 -13.27 -1.46
C LYS A 329 11.54 -12.74 -1.02
N TYR A 330 10.77 -12.28 -1.98
CA TYR A 330 9.36 -11.92 -1.79
C TYR A 330 8.48 -13.03 -2.36
N LEU A 331 7.25 -13.11 -1.88
CA LEU A 331 6.24 -13.97 -2.51
C LEU A 331 5.97 -13.48 -3.93
N THR A 332 5.75 -14.40 -4.86
CA THR A 332 5.14 -14.06 -6.14
C THR A 332 3.65 -13.78 -5.96
N ASN A 333 3.00 -13.16 -6.95
CA ASN A 333 1.56 -12.92 -6.91
C ASN A 333 0.76 -14.22 -6.73
N ASP A 334 1.16 -15.31 -7.42
CA ASP A 334 0.52 -16.63 -7.29
C ASP A 334 0.72 -17.24 -5.92
N GLN A 335 1.92 -17.10 -5.33
CA GLN A 335 2.19 -17.59 -3.96
C GLN A 335 1.38 -16.83 -2.92
N SER A 336 1.33 -15.50 -3.02
CA SER A 336 0.53 -14.65 -2.13
C SER A 336 -0.96 -15.00 -2.22
N ALA A 337 -1.50 -15.10 -3.43
CA ALA A 337 -2.89 -15.48 -3.63
C ALA A 337 -3.21 -16.89 -3.13
N LYS A 338 -2.30 -17.86 -3.30
CA LYS A 338 -2.45 -19.21 -2.75
C LYS A 338 -2.50 -19.21 -1.23
N LEU A 339 -1.67 -18.40 -0.57
CA LEU A 339 -1.70 -18.21 0.89
C LEU A 339 -3.00 -17.56 1.34
N PHE A 340 -3.51 -16.58 0.58
CA PHE A 340 -4.81 -15.96 0.85
C PHE A 340 -5.94 -17.00 0.81
N MET A 341 -5.98 -17.86 -0.24
CA MET A 341 -6.96 -18.94 -0.33
C MET A 341 -6.88 -19.91 0.86
N LYS A 342 -5.66 -20.23 1.31
CA LYS A 342 -5.46 -21.05 2.50
C LYS A 342 -5.96 -20.35 3.77
N ALA A 343 -5.71 -19.05 3.91
CA ALA A 343 -6.12 -18.26 5.07
C ALA A 343 -7.65 -18.19 5.20
N ILE A 344 -8.39 -17.91 4.12
CA ILE A 344 -9.86 -17.85 4.15
C ILE A 344 -10.51 -19.22 4.39
N HIS A 345 -9.84 -20.31 4.01
CA HIS A 345 -10.34 -21.67 4.27
C HIS A 345 -10.19 -22.08 5.73
N ASN A 346 -9.13 -21.60 6.39
CA ASN A 346 -8.83 -21.90 7.78
C ASN A 346 -9.58 -20.97 8.76
N ALA A 347 -10.19 -19.91 8.24
CA ALA A 347 -10.96 -18.92 9.00
C ALA A 347 -12.36 -19.43 9.49
#